data_cee9f6f79a6990687aad8bd9062b0c16
#
_entry.id   cee9f6f79a6990687aad8bd9062b0c16
#
_cell.length_a   1.000
_cell.length_b   1.000
_cell.length_c   1.000
_cell.angle_alpha   90.00
_cell.angle_beta   90.00
_cell.angle_gamma   90.00
#
_symmetry.space_group_name_H-M   'P 1'
#
loop_
_entity.id
_entity.type
_entity.pdbx_description
1 polymer ?
#
loop_
_entity_poly.entity_id
_entity_poly.type
_entity_poly.pdbx_seq_one_letter_code
_entity_poly.pdbx_strand_id
1 'polypeptide(L)'
;MEMKEGIHSFVDNGKIPFIQTAIVKDNKLVHFDSYGFGNISLKKQVKHNSIFRIASMTKPVISVAVMILYERGYLKLDDPISKHMDNTQNLTVYKNENEFSKPNKAISIIDLLRHTSGIGYNYGTNRYIDSLYKRIENINDNEKFVEKLFSIPLF
;
A
#
# COMPACT_ATOMS: atom_id res chain seq x y z
N MET A 1 -13.66 12.90 30.26
CA MET A 1 -13.28 13.51 28.97
C MET A 1 -13.96 12.69 27.87
N GLU A 2 -14.89 13.29 27.20
CA GLU A 2 -15.56 12.61 26.10
C GLU A 2 -14.56 12.30 24.98
N MET A 3 -14.70 11.17 24.29
CA MET A 3 -13.82 10.72 23.20
C MET A 3 -13.61 11.85 22.17
N LYS A 4 -14.65 12.58 21.85
CA LYS A 4 -14.62 13.70 20.89
C LYS A 4 -13.66 14.81 21.31
N GLU A 5 -13.71 15.25 22.56
CA GLU A 5 -12.84 16.30 23.11
C GLU A 5 -11.36 15.86 23.07
N GLY A 6 -11.10 14.61 23.46
CA GLY A 6 -9.75 14.04 23.39
C GLY A 6 -9.18 14.03 21.98
N ILE A 7 -10.01 13.68 20.98
CA ILE A 7 -9.61 13.63 19.57
C ILE A 7 -9.40 15.06 19.02
N HIS A 8 -10.30 15.99 19.29
CA HIS A 8 -10.20 17.38 18.84
C HIS A 8 -8.98 18.10 19.40
N SER A 9 -8.55 17.74 20.62
CA SER A 9 -7.37 18.33 21.24
C SER A 9 -6.07 18.18 20.41
N PHE A 10 -5.96 17.16 19.56
CA PHE A 10 -4.81 17.02 18.65
C PHE A 10 -4.80 18.11 17.58
N VAL A 11 -5.96 18.54 17.12
CA VAL A 11 -6.09 19.65 16.17
C VAL A 11 -5.89 20.98 16.87
N ASP A 12 -6.52 21.20 18.02
CA ASP A 12 -6.46 22.44 18.78
C ASP A 12 -5.03 22.74 19.26
N ASN A 13 -4.27 21.70 19.60
CA ASN A 13 -2.86 21.82 19.96
C ASN A 13 -1.90 21.84 18.76
N GLY A 14 -2.42 21.93 17.53
CA GLY A 14 -1.63 22.04 16.29
C GLY A 14 -0.84 20.78 15.92
N LYS A 15 -1.11 19.63 16.55
CA LYS A 15 -0.40 18.36 16.23
C LYS A 15 -0.78 17.80 14.86
N ILE A 16 -2.04 17.98 14.46
CA ILE A 16 -2.57 17.61 13.14
C ILE A 16 -3.49 18.72 12.63
N PRO A 17 -3.59 18.96 11.32
CA PRO A 17 -4.41 20.04 10.78
C PRO A 17 -5.91 19.78 10.81
N PHE A 18 -6.29 18.52 10.75
CA PHE A 18 -7.69 18.07 10.76
C PHE A 18 -7.77 16.60 11.12
N ILE A 19 -8.98 16.17 11.47
CA ILE A 19 -9.31 14.77 11.70
C ILE A 19 -10.73 14.47 11.22
N GLN A 20 -10.93 13.24 10.74
CA GLN A 20 -12.25 12.69 10.49
C GLN A 20 -12.33 11.31 11.14
N THR A 21 -13.39 11.06 11.89
CA THR A 21 -13.61 9.80 12.60
C THR A 21 -14.98 9.24 12.32
N ALA A 22 -15.07 7.91 12.21
CA ALA A 22 -16.30 7.18 12.06
C ALA A 22 -16.28 5.91 12.92
N ILE A 23 -17.40 5.55 13.50
CA ILE A 23 -17.59 4.29 14.21
C ILE A 23 -18.81 3.61 13.63
N VAL A 24 -18.64 2.36 13.20
CA VAL A 24 -19.72 1.50 12.76
C VAL A 24 -19.87 0.37 13.77
N LYS A 25 -21.11 0.17 14.26
CA LYS A 25 -21.48 -0.92 15.15
C LYS A 25 -22.76 -1.57 14.62
N ASP A 26 -22.79 -2.89 14.55
CA ASP A 26 -23.93 -3.67 14.05
C ASP A 26 -24.45 -3.15 12.69
N ASN A 27 -23.52 -2.90 11.77
CA ASN A 27 -23.75 -2.32 10.44
C ASN A 27 -24.41 -0.93 10.43
N LYS A 28 -24.40 -0.22 11.55
CA LYS A 28 -24.94 1.15 11.68
C LYS A 28 -23.82 2.12 12.00
N LEU A 29 -23.81 3.26 11.29
CA LEU A 29 -22.91 4.37 11.60
C LEU A 29 -23.40 5.02 12.91
N VAL A 30 -22.68 4.80 14.02
CA VAL A 30 -23.04 5.31 15.34
C VAL A 30 -22.29 6.58 15.72
N HIS A 31 -21.20 6.89 15.01
CA HIS A 31 -20.45 8.12 15.18
C HIS A 31 -19.84 8.53 13.84
N PHE A 32 -19.92 9.82 13.54
CA PHE A 32 -19.19 10.44 12.42
C PHE A 32 -18.88 11.88 12.78
N ASP A 33 -17.61 12.27 12.73
CA ASP A 33 -17.16 13.61 13.07
C ASP A 33 -16.06 14.07 12.12
N SER A 34 -16.04 15.38 11.83
CA SER A 34 -15.02 16.02 10.99
C SER A 34 -14.64 17.34 11.65
N TYR A 35 -13.35 17.52 11.97
CA TYR A 35 -12.88 18.67 12.71
C TYR A 35 -11.52 19.18 12.16
N GLY A 36 -11.35 20.51 12.16
CA GLY A 36 -10.14 21.18 11.70
C GLY A 36 -10.17 21.60 10.22
N PHE A 37 -9.02 21.96 9.68
CA PHE A 37 -8.88 22.60 8.36
C PHE A 37 -8.19 21.68 7.36
N GLY A 38 -8.89 21.25 6.32
CA GLY A 38 -8.33 20.52 5.17
C GLY A 38 -7.39 21.39 4.31
N ASN A 39 -7.54 22.72 4.38
CA ASN A 39 -6.58 23.69 3.86
C ASN A 39 -6.42 24.81 4.88
N ILE A 40 -5.26 24.84 5.53
CA ILE A 40 -4.95 25.80 6.60
C ILE A 40 -4.89 27.24 6.05
N SER A 41 -4.18 27.45 4.92
CA SER A 41 -3.96 28.77 4.34
C SER A 41 -5.25 29.45 3.92
N LEU A 42 -6.19 28.67 3.40
CA LEU A 42 -7.52 29.17 2.98
C LEU A 42 -8.57 29.07 4.09
N LYS A 43 -8.22 28.60 5.28
CA LYS A 43 -9.14 28.31 6.41
C LYS A 43 -10.35 27.45 5.97
N LYS A 44 -10.14 26.55 5.00
CA LYS A 44 -11.20 25.68 4.50
C LYS A 44 -11.33 24.46 5.41
N GLN A 45 -12.46 24.38 6.10
CA GLN A 45 -12.75 23.25 7.00
C GLN A 45 -12.83 21.92 6.25
N VAL A 46 -12.40 20.85 6.91
CA VAL A 46 -12.67 19.49 6.47
C VAL A 46 -14.17 19.21 6.54
N LYS A 47 -14.70 18.56 5.50
CA LYS A 47 -16.14 18.22 5.40
C LYS A 47 -16.33 16.72 5.47
N HIS A 48 -17.53 16.27 5.78
CA HIS A 48 -17.89 14.84 5.82
C HIS A 48 -17.59 14.09 4.50
N ASN A 49 -17.70 14.77 3.36
CA ASN A 49 -17.40 14.24 2.04
C ASN A 49 -16.01 14.61 1.51
N SER A 50 -15.09 15.02 2.38
CA SER A 50 -13.70 15.28 1.98
C SER A 50 -13.03 13.99 1.53
N ILE A 51 -12.21 14.10 0.46
CA ILE A 51 -11.48 12.98 -0.10
C ILE A 51 -10.09 12.92 0.54
N PHE A 52 -9.72 11.74 1.02
CA PHE A 52 -8.43 11.48 1.67
C PHE A 52 -7.58 10.53 0.83
N ARG A 53 -6.28 10.77 0.82
CA ARG A 53 -5.32 9.78 0.33
C ARG A 53 -5.14 8.72 1.40
N ILE A 54 -5.65 7.52 1.15
CA ILE A 54 -5.63 6.43 2.12
C ILE A 54 -4.32 5.63 2.15
N ALA A 55 -3.38 5.93 1.23
CA ALA A 55 -2.06 5.29 1.16
C ALA A 55 -2.15 3.75 1.30
N SER A 56 -1.45 3.15 2.26
CA SER A 56 -1.42 1.69 2.46
C SER A 56 -2.76 1.06 2.86
N MET A 57 -3.75 1.83 3.28
CA MET A 57 -5.11 1.32 3.49
C MET A 57 -5.79 0.87 2.18
N THR A 58 -5.21 1.19 1.04
CA THR A 58 -5.59 0.62 -0.27
C THR A 58 -5.36 -0.90 -0.32
N LYS A 59 -4.36 -1.43 0.40
CA LYS A 59 -4.01 -2.86 0.38
C LYS A 59 -5.17 -3.79 0.78
N PRO A 60 -5.87 -3.56 1.90
CA PRO A 60 -7.06 -4.36 2.23
C PRO A 60 -8.12 -4.35 1.13
N VAL A 61 -8.36 -3.19 0.49
CA VAL A 61 -9.35 -3.06 -0.60
C VAL A 61 -8.93 -3.93 -1.80
N ILE A 62 -7.67 -3.87 -2.20
CA ILE A 62 -7.13 -4.71 -3.29
C ILE A 62 -7.15 -6.19 -2.89
N SER A 63 -6.80 -6.52 -1.65
CA SER A 63 -6.84 -7.91 -1.16
C SER A 63 -8.25 -8.49 -1.22
N VAL A 64 -9.27 -7.72 -0.85
CA VAL A 64 -10.67 -8.14 -0.99
C VAL A 64 -11.03 -8.35 -2.46
N ALA A 65 -10.61 -7.47 -3.37
CA ALA A 65 -10.85 -7.64 -4.81
C ALA A 65 -10.20 -8.94 -5.34
N VAL A 66 -8.97 -9.25 -4.92
CA VAL A 66 -8.30 -10.51 -5.27
C VAL A 66 -9.07 -11.71 -4.71
N MET A 67 -9.55 -11.65 -3.47
CA MET A 67 -10.35 -12.73 -2.88
C MET A 67 -11.69 -12.94 -3.59
N ILE A 68 -12.33 -11.89 -4.09
CA ILE A 68 -13.53 -12.00 -4.93
C ILE A 68 -13.21 -12.74 -6.24
N LEU A 69 -12.08 -12.45 -6.88
CA LEU A 69 -11.65 -13.16 -8.07
C LEU A 69 -11.35 -14.64 -7.79
N TYR A 70 -10.72 -14.92 -6.65
CA TYR A 70 -10.48 -16.29 -6.17
C TYR A 70 -11.79 -17.05 -5.95
N GLU A 71 -12.78 -16.48 -5.24
CA GLU A 71 -14.09 -17.09 -5.00
C GLU A 71 -14.87 -17.36 -6.29
N ARG A 72 -14.67 -16.52 -7.31
CA ARG A 72 -15.26 -16.68 -8.64
C ARG A 72 -14.49 -17.64 -9.55
N GLY A 73 -13.38 -18.21 -9.09
CA GLY A 73 -12.56 -19.17 -9.84
C GLY A 73 -11.69 -18.56 -10.94
N TYR A 74 -11.52 -17.23 -11.00
CA TYR A 74 -10.68 -16.57 -12.00
C TYR A 74 -9.19 -16.74 -11.75
N LEU A 75 -8.79 -16.97 -10.50
CA LEU A 75 -7.42 -17.23 -10.09
C LEU A 75 -7.38 -18.21 -8.91
N LYS A 76 -6.20 -18.79 -8.68
CA LYS A 76 -5.88 -19.56 -7.46
C LYS A 76 -4.83 -18.79 -6.65
N LEU A 77 -4.86 -18.92 -5.35
CA LEU A 77 -3.89 -18.25 -4.47
C LEU A 77 -2.45 -18.75 -4.68
N ASP A 78 -2.29 -19.99 -5.07
CA ASP A 78 -1.03 -20.64 -5.41
C ASP A 78 -0.60 -20.45 -6.89
N ASP A 79 -1.42 -19.80 -7.74
CA ASP A 79 -1.02 -19.45 -9.09
C ASP A 79 0.27 -18.61 -9.04
N PRO A 80 1.29 -18.97 -9.86
CA PRO A 80 2.45 -18.10 -10.03
C PRO A 80 2.02 -16.78 -10.68
N ILE A 81 2.58 -15.67 -10.25
CA ILE A 81 2.25 -14.35 -10.82
C ILE A 81 2.54 -14.28 -12.33
N SER A 82 3.49 -15.08 -12.83
CA SER A 82 3.80 -15.20 -14.26
C SER A 82 2.68 -15.76 -15.13
N LYS A 83 1.64 -16.32 -14.53
CA LYS A 83 0.41 -16.73 -15.23
C LYS A 83 -0.47 -15.52 -15.59
N HIS A 84 -0.32 -14.43 -14.87
CA HIS A 84 -1.16 -13.24 -14.96
C HIS A 84 -0.38 -11.98 -15.40
N MET A 85 0.96 -12.03 -15.35
CA MET A 85 1.83 -10.89 -15.62
C MET A 85 3.07 -11.36 -16.38
N ASP A 86 3.28 -10.90 -17.60
CA ASP A 86 4.34 -11.38 -18.50
C ASP A 86 5.70 -11.12 -17.89
N ASN A 87 6.24 -10.13 -17.58
CA ASN A 87 7.64 -9.81 -17.23
C ASN A 87 8.14 -10.37 -15.88
N THR A 88 7.50 -11.42 -15.33
CA THR A 88 7.85 -11.97 -14.01
C THR A 88 8.55 -13.32 -14.06
N GLN A 89 8.96 -13.79 -15.24
CA GLN A 89 9.58 -15.11 -15.42
C GLN A 89 11.08 -15.13 -15.09
N ASN A 90 11.78 -14.01 -15.19
CA ASN A 90 13.24 -13.90 -15.05
C ASN A 90 13.66 -13.15 -13.78
N LEU A 91 12.92 -13.31 -12.70
CA LEU A 91 13.26 -12.70 -11.42
C LEU A 91 14.56 -13.25 -10.87
N THR A 92 15.33 -12.39 -10.21
CA THR A 92 16.56 -12.74 -9.51
C THR A 92 16.44 -12.40 -8.02
N VAL A 93 17.23 -13.06 -7.21
CA VAL A 93 17.36 -12.79 -5.76
C VAL A 93 18.73 -12.19 -5.51
N TYR A 94 18.78 -11.07 -4.84
CA TYR A 94 20.01 -10.41 -4.43
C TYR A 94 20.72 -11.22 -3.33
N LYS A 95 22.00 -11.44 -3.50
CA LYS A 95 22.91 -12.02 -2.51
C LYS A 95 23.89 -10.98 -2.00
N ASN A 96 24.58 -10.35 -2.93
CA ASN A 96 25.47 -9.22 -2.72
C ASN A 96 25.61 -8.42 -4.04
N GLU A 97 26.38 -7.34 -4.06
CA GLU A 97 26.50 -6.42 -5.21
C GLU A 97 26.94 -7.09 -6.53
N ASN A 98 27.62 -8.24 -6.44
CA ASN A 98 28.16 -8.97 -7.59
C ASN A 98 27.51 -10.34 -7.82
N GLU A 99 26.55 -10.74 -6.97
CA GLU A 99 26.00 -12.08 -7.00
C GLU A 99 24.48 -12.06 -6.90
N PHE A 100 23.84 -12.71 -7.86
CA PHE A 100 22.40 -12.91 -7.92
C PHE A 100 22.12 -14.40 -8.12
N SER A 101 21.05 -14.88 -7.52
CA SER A 101 20.58 -16.26 -7.72
C SER A 101 19.17 -16.27 -8.30
N LYS A 102 18.75 -17.43 -8.78
CA LYS A 102 17.34 -17.64 -9.11
C LYS A 102 16.51 -17.80 -7.84
N PRO A 103 15.23 -17.36 -7.82
CA PRO A 103 14.32 -17.69 -6.73
C PRO A 103 14.18 -19.22 -6.58
N ASN A 104 14.08 -19.71 -5.35
CA ASN A 104 13.85 -21.13 -5.09
C ASN A 104 12.48 -21.61 -5.57
N LYS A 105 11.51 -20.69 -5.68
CA LYS A 105 10.17 -20.93 -6.22
C LYS A 105 9.68 -19.69 -6.94
N ALA A 106 8.72 -19.84 -7.85
CA ALA A 106 8.01 -18.72 -8.41
C ALA A 106 7.22 -17.96 -7.33
N ILE A 107 7.13 -16.64 -7.44
CA ILE A 107 6.24 -15.85 -6.59
C ILE A 107 4.80 -16.21 -6.94
N SER A 108 4.00 -16.48 -5.94
CA SER A 108 2.57 -16.76 -6.07
C SER A 108 1.71 -15.56 -5.62
N ILE A 109 0.43 -15.58 -5.97
CA ILE A 109 -0.55 -14.57 -5.54
C ILE A 109 -0.58 -14.46 -4.01
N ILE A 110 -0.55 -15.58 -3.30
CA ILE A 110 -0.54 -15.58 -1.83
C ILE A 110 0.75 -14.97 -1.26
N ASP A 111 1.90 -15.09 -1.93
CA ASP A 111 3.14 -14.47 -1.49
C ASP A 111 3.04 -12.93 -1.55
N LEU A 112 2.34 -12.37 -2.56
CA LEU A 112 2.05 -10.94 -2.64
C LEU A 112 1.12 -10.49 -1.50
N LEU A 113 0.02 -11.21 -1.28
CA LEU A 113 -0.96 -10.88 -0.23
C LEU A 113 -0.36 -10.93 1.17
N ARG A 114 0.60 -11.82 1.40
CA ARG A 114 1.27 -12.03 2.70
C ARG A 114 2.54 -11.20 2.87
N HIS A 115 2.94 -10.42 1.88
CA HIS A 115 4.22 -9.70 1.86
C HIS A 115 5.46 -10.60 2.02
N THR A 116 5.43 -11.79 1.44
CA THR A 116 6.53 -12.77 1.47
C THR A 116 7.13 -13.04 0.10
N SER A 117 6.89 -12.13 -0.85
CA SER A 117 7.34 -12.26 -2.25
C SER A 117 8.83 -11.92 -2.44
N GLY A 118 9.47 -11.26 -1.49
CA GLY A 118 10.82 -10.70 -1.67
C GLY A 118 10.86 -9.36 -2.43
N ILE A 119 9.70 -8.82 -2.82
CA ILE A 119 9.60 -7.45 -3.33
C ILE A 119 9.74 -6.49 -2.14
N GLY A 120 10.71 -5.61 -2.21
CA GLY A 120 11.05 -4.70 -1.11
C GLY A 120 10.53 -3.28 -1.28
N TYR A 121 11.16 -2.38 -0.54
CA TYR A 121 10.93 -0.95 -0.55
C TYR A 121 12.25 -0.19 -0.35
N ASN A 122 12.24 1.11 -0.54
CA ASN A 122 13.35 2.01 -0.22
C ASN A 122 13.31 2.41 1.27
N TYR A 123 13.57 1.47 2.18
CA TYR A 123 13.50 1.72 3.64
C TYR A 123 14.85 1.65 4.38
N GLY A 124 15.96 1.69 3.66
CA GLY A 124 17.29 1.72 4.28
C GLY A 124 17.79 0.37 4.77
N THR A 125 17.22 -0.73 4.28
CA THR A 125 17.65 -2.09 4.63
C THR A 125 18.90 -2.54 3.88
N ASN A 126 19.04 -2.11 2.62
CA ASN A 126 20.18 -2.40 1.77
C ASN A 126 20.42 -1.24 0.79
N ARG A 127 21.59 -0.59 0.87
CA ARG A 127 21.92 0.61 0.07
C ARG A 127 21.81 0.37 -1.44
N TYR A 128 22.22 -0.79 -1.93
CA TYR A 128 22.14 -1.12 -3.34
C TYR A 128 20.69 -1.25 -3.78
N ILE A 129 19.91 -2.09 -3.10
CA ILE A 129 18.48 -2.30 -3.38
C ILE A 129 17.70 -0.97 -3.26
N ASP A 130 17.92 -0.21 -2.19
CA ASP A 130 17.28 1.09 -1.98
C ASP A 130 17.56 2.05 -3.15
N SER A 131 18.78 2.04 -3.71
CA SER A 131 19.13 2.86 -4.87
C SER A 131 18.34 2.50 -6.12
N LEU A 132 18.00 1.22 -6.31
CA LEU A 132 17.17 0.75 -7.41
C LEU A 132 15.71 1.18 -7.26
N TYR A 133 15.15 1.05 -6.05
CA TYR A 133 13.79 1.52 -5.74
C TYR A 133 13.63 3.03 -5.92
N LYS A 134 14.65 3.84 -5.55
CA LYS A 134 14.66 5.29 -5.78
C LYS A 134 14.49 5.68 -7.25
N ARG A 135 14.99 4.86 -8.17
CA ARG A 135 14.90 5.14 -9.61
C ARG A 135 13.48 5.02 -10.16
N ILE A 136 12.61 4.30 -9.47
CA ILE A 136 11.22 4.06 -9.89
C ILE A 136 10.19 4.86 -9.09
N GLU A 137 10.58 5.52 -8.01
CA GLU A 137 9.67 6.29 -7.11
C GLU A 137 8.76 7.29 -7.84
N ASN A 138 9.28 7.92 -8.89
CA ASN A 138 8.57 8.99 -9.60
C ASN A 138 7.87 8.54 -10.88
N ILE A 139 7.76 7.23 -11.11
CA ILE A 139 7.01 6.69 -12.24
C ILE A 139 5.52 6.74 -11.91
N ASN A 140 4.79 7.62 -12.62
CA ASN A 140 3.35 7.81 -12.44
C ASN A 140 2.48 6.87 -13.30
N ASP A 141 3.09 6.17 -14.25
CA ASP A 141 2.45 5.17 -15.10
C ASP A 141 2.55 3.80 -14.43
N ASN A 142 1.41 3.20 -14.09
CA ASN A 142 1.37 1.94 -13.36
C ASN A 142 1.99 0.77 -14.13
N GLU A 143 1.79 0.70 -15.43
CA GLU A 143 2.35 -0.37 -16.26
C GLU A 143 3.86 -0.31 -16.30
N LYS A 144 4.40 0.87 -16.58
CA LYS A 144 5.85 1.13 -16.54
C LYS A 144 6.44 0.93 -15.15
N PHE A 145 5.72 1.34 -14.10
CA PHE A 145 6.15 1.13 -12.72
C PHE A 145 6.31 -0.37 -12.43
N VAL A 146 5.30 -1.17 -12.77
CA VAL A 146 5.31 -2.62 -12.55
C VAL A 146 6.41 -3.29 -13.38
N GLU A 147 6.59 -2.91 -14.66
CA GLU A 147 7.69 -3.40 -15.49
C GLU A 147 9.05 -3.16 -14.83
N LYS A 148 9.30 -1.94 -14.36
CA LYS A 148 10.56 -1.57 -13.69
C LYS A 148 10.69 -2.21 -12.31
N LEU A 149 9.61 -2.37 -11.58
CA LEU A 149 9.59 -3.05 -10.28
C LEU A 149 10.14 -4.48 -10.40
N PHE A 150 9.69 -5.24 -11.40
CA PHE A 150 10.16 -6.61 -11.62
C PHE A 150 11.55 -6.72 -12.25
N SER A 151 12.18 -5.61 -12.62
CA SER A 151 13.61 -5.57 -12.97
C SER A 151 14.51 -5.43 -11.73
N ILE A 152 13.96 -5.11 -10.57
CA ILE A 152 14.70 -5.03 -9.30
C ILE A 152 14.80 -6.43 -8.69
N PRO A 153 15.99 -6.86 -8.23
CA PRO A 153 16.14 -8.14 -7.58
C PRO A 153 15.29 -8.24 -6.29
N LEU A 154 14.78 -9.42 -6.04
CA LEU A 154 14.15 -9.79 -4.77
C LEU A 154 15.18 -9.86 -3.65
N PHE A 155 14.77 -9.71 -2.37
CA PHE A 155 15.68 -9.86 -1.25
C PHE A 155 14.96 -10.26 0.06
#